data_4c24ec2d70a0eb1e1a55dc0ee78c70b9
#
_entry.id   4c24ec2d70a0eb1e1a55dc0ee78c70b9
#
_cell.length_a   1.000
_cell.length_b   1.000
_cell.length_c   1.000
_cell.angle_alpha   90.00
_cell.angle_beta   90.00
_cell.angle_gamma   90.00
#
_symmetry.space_group_name_H-M   'P 1'
#
loop_
_entity.id
_entity.type
_entity.pdbx_description
1 polymer ?
#
loop_
_entity_poly.entity_id
_entity_poly.type
_entity_poly.pdbx_seq_one_letter_code
_entity_poly.pdbx_strand_id
1 'polypeptide(L)'
;MAKYKIAWLPGDGIGKDVLNAAKIVLDELKLDAEYIPGDIGWKFWCKEGNALPQRTIELLKKTDCSLFGAITSKPKEEAEAELDLSLKGKGYVYTSPIVKLRQLFNLRTNLRPCKAYPGNPLNYRDDIDLVVFRENTEDLYSGVEFHPLPKEVMDVLLKNHKSMKKFENTSLDDIAVSLRIVTRKACQNIVRDAFEYAKKHKRRSVTVVEKPNVIRETSGLMIREARKIAREYPGIPLWETNIDAMCMWLIKNPQDYDILVTSNMFGDIVSDLCAQLVGGLGFACSGNIGDDYAVFEPTHGSAPKYAGMNKVNPIATLLSVKLMLDWLSESQMATRLENAIATVIKEGKVRTYDMGGSSTTTQVAEEVARKL
;
A
#
# COMPACT_ATOMS: atom_id res chain seq x y z
N MET A 1 -21.60 11.55 21.47
CA MET A 1 -20.85 10.43 20.82
C MET A 1 -19.90 11.04 19.85
N ALA A 2 -18.67 10.52 19.73
CA ALA A 2 -17.71 11.01 18.74
C ALA A 2 -18.29 10.89 17.32
N LYS A 3 -17.93 11.82 16.44
CA LYS A 3 -18.37 11.87 15.04
C LYS A 3 -17.87 10.66 14.25
N TYR A 4 -16.61 10.21 14.55
CA TYR A 4 -15.97 9.09 13.87
C TYR A 4 -15.51 8.01 14.86
N LYS A 5 -15.55 6.77 14.43
CA LYS A 5 -14.92 5.62 15.08
C LYS A 5 -13.77 5.11 14.23
N ILE A 6 -12.56 5.19 14.74
CA ILE A 6 -11.34 4.81 14.01
C ILE A 6 -10.70 3.61 14.70
N ALA A 7 -10.58 2.49 13.98
CA ALA A 7 -9.82 1.36 14.49
C ALA A 7 -8.33 1.71 14.54
N TRP A 8 -7.74 1.52 15.71
CA TRP A 8 -6.33 1.83 16.00
C TRP A 8 -5.53 0.55 16.03
N LEU A 9 -4.73 0.32 14.98
CA LEU A 9 -4.07 -0.95 14.72
C LEU A 9 -2.53 -0.80 14.75
N PRO A 10 -1.87 -0.85 15.91
CA PRO A 10 -0.43 -0.65 15.98
C PRO A 10 0.37 -1.67 15.16
N GLY A 11 -0.07 -2.93 15.11
CA GLY A 11 0.68 -4.00 14.47
C GLY A 11 1.97 -4.34 15.21
N ASP A 12 3.09 -4.38 14.46
CA ASP A 12 4.37 -4.89 14.93
C ASP A 12 5.46 -3.80 14.98
N GLY A 13 6.51 -4.09 15.74
CA GLY A 13 7.74 -3.31 15.76
C GLY A 13 7.53 -1.82 15.98
N ILE A 14 7.97 -1.00 15.03
CA ILE A 14 7.86 0.47 15.06
C ILE A 14 6.43 0.99 14.90
N GLY A 15 5.47 0.12 14.54
CA GLY A 15 4.08 0.54 14.29
C GLY A 15 3.46 1.27 15.48
N LYS A 16 3.78 0.87 16.71
CA LYS A 16 3.35 1.60 17.91
C LYS A 16 3.99 2.99 18.01
N ASP A 17 5.26 3.13 17.67
CA ASP A 17 5.98 4.40 17.76
C ASP A 17 5.40 5.42 16.78
N VAL A 18 5.16 5.01 15.54
CA VAL A 18 4.62 5.91 14.50
C VAL A 18 3.15 6.23 14.73
N LEU A 19 2.34 5.32 15.30
CA LEU A 19 0.96 5.64 15.68
C LEU A 19 0.91 6.58 16.90
N ASN A 20 1.81 6.42 17.88
CA ASN A 20 1.92 7.39 18.97
C ASN A 20 2.24 8.80 18.44
N ALA A 21 3.11 8.91 17.46
CA ALA A 21 3.39 10.17 16.77
C ALA A 21 2.14 10.73 16.04
N ALA A 22 1.38 9.88 15.36
CA ALA A 22 0.12 10.26 14.74
C ALA A 22 -0.91 10.76 15.77
N LYS A 23 -0.94 10.15 16.97
CA LYS A 23 -1.86 10.55 18.02
C LYS A 23 -1.59 11.99 18.51
N ILE A 24 -0.33 12.39 18.66
CA ILE A 24 0.05 13.76 19.03
C ILE A 24 -0.55 14.77 18.06
N VAL A 25 -0.44 14.50 16.77
CA VAL A 25 -0.93 15.39 15.70
C VAL A 25 -2.47 15.39 15.64
N LEU A 26 -3.11 14.23 15.78
CA LEU A 26 -4.57 14.11 15.79
C LEU A 26 -5.20 14.81 17.00
N ASP A 27 -4.54 14.81 18.16
CA ASP A 27 -4.98 15.51 19.36
C ASP A 27 -4.94 17.03 19.15
N GLU A 28 -3.88 17.57 18.53
CA GLU A 28 -3.78 18.99 18.21
C GLU A 28 -4.78 19.42 17.13
N LEU A 29 -5.05 18.58 16.14
CA LEU A 29 -6.11 18.79 15.13
C LEU A 29 -7.51 18.80 15.75
N LYS A 30 -7.68 18.20 16.95
CA LYS A 30 -8.97 18.06 17.65
C LYS A 30 -10.02 17.33 16.80
N LEU A 31 -9.59 16.27 16.09
CA LEU A 31 -10.51 15.43 15.36
C LEU A 31 -11.53 14.79 16.32
N ASP A 32 -12.81 15.01 16.09
CA ASP A 32 -13.88 14.41 16.89
C ASP A 32 -14.02 12.90 16.55
N ALA A 33 -13.12 12.09 17.12
CA ALA A 33 -13.02 10.68 16.87
C ALA A 33 -12.74 9.86 18.14
N GLU A 34 -13.35 8.68 18.19
CA GLU A 34 -13.04 7.61 19.14
C GLU A 34 -12.02 6.66 18.48
N TYR A 35 -10.86 6.46 19.12
CA TYR A 35 -9.82 5.55 18.66
C TYR A 35 -9.93 4.22 19.41
N ILE A 36 -10.31 3.16 18.69
CA ILE A 36 -10.60 1.86 19.28
C ILE A 36 -9.47 0.88 18.96
N PRO A 37 -8.71 0.41 19.96
CA PRO A 37 -7.57 -0.48 19.73
C PRO A 37 -8.03 -1.85 19.20
N GLY A 38 -7.30 -2.37 18.20
CA GLY A 38 -7.51 -3.69 17.63
C GLY A 38 -6.23 -4.54 17.63
N ASP A 39 -6.42 -5.83 17.79
CA ASP A 39 -5.36 -6.83 17.82
C ASP A 39 -4.99 -7.26 16.40
N ILE A 40 -3.73 -7.05 15.99
CA ILE A 40 -3.23 -7.43 14.67
C ILE A 40 -1.71 -7.61 14.72
N GLY A 41 -1.17 -8.52 13.93
CA GLY A 41 0.26 -8.64 13.70
C GLY A 41 0.89 -9.93 14.18
N TRP A 42 2.22 -9.94 14.21
CA TRP A 42 3.06 -11.11 14.43
C TRP A 42 2.86 -11.78 15.78
N LYS A 43 2.65 -10.97 16.84
CA LYS A 43 2.34 -11.48 18.18
C LYS A 43 1.14 -12.43 18.19
N PHE A 44 0.10 -12.10 17.42
CA PHE A 44 -1.12 -12.91 17.36
C PHE A 44 -0.94 -14.11 16.44
N TRP A 45 -0.14 -13.98 15.38
CA TRP A 45 0.30 -15.14 14.62
C TRP A 45 0.97 -16.17 15.53
N CYS A 46 2.01 -15.77 16.26
CA CYS A 46 2.76 -16.69 17.13
C CYS A 46 1.88 -17.37 18.18
N LYS A 47 0.96 -16.62 18.79
CA LYS A 47 0.17 -17.10 19.93
C LYS A 47 -1.14 -17.78 19.56
N GLU A 48 -1.75 -17.40 18.44
CA GLU A 48 -3.11 -17.82 18.06
C GLU A 48 -3.14 -18.49 16.68
N GLY A 49 -2.01 -18.55 15.94
CA GLY A 49 -1.96 -19.04 14.56
C GLY A 49 -2.72 -18.13 13.56
N ASN A 50 -3.01 -16.89 13.94
CA ASN A 50 -3.77 -15.95 13.10
C ASN A 50 -3.32 -14.52 13.36
N ALA A 51 -2.66 -13.90 12.39
CA ALA A 51 -2.19 -12.51 12.49
C ALA A 51 -3.33 -11.46 12.44
N LEU A 52 -4.54 -11.85 12.05
CA LEU A 52 -5.76 -11.03 12.05
C LEU A 52 -6.87 -11.79 12.80
N PRO A 53 -6.97 -11.68 14.14
CA PRO A 53 -7.98 -12.36 14.93
C PRO A 53 -9.41 -11.95 14.54
N GLN A 54 -10.37 -12.88 14.68
CA GLN A 54 -11.78 -12.63 14.34
C GLN A 54 -12.38 -11.43 15.10
N ARG A 55 -11.99 -11.23 16.36
CA ARG A 55 -12.42 -10.07 17.16
C ARG A 55 -12.04 -8.72 16.52
N THR A 56 -10.91 -8.67 15.83
CA THR A 56 -10.50 -7.46 15.11
C THR A 56 -11.33 -7.26 13.84
N ILE A 57 -11.64 -8.32 13.10
CA ILE A 57 -12.56 -8.22 11.94
C ILE A 57 -13.93 -7.68 12.38
N GLU A 58 -14.46 -8.16 13.52
CA GLU A 58 -15.75 -7.68 14.06
C GLU A 58 -15.66 -6.22 14.58
N LEU A 59 -14.50 -5.80 15.06
CA LEU A 59 -14.25 -4.41 15.40
C LEU A 59 -14.29 -3.52 14.15
N LEU A 60 -13.57 -3.92 13.09
CA LEU A 60 -13.48 -3.14 11.84
C LEU A 60 -14.84 -2.91 11.18
N LYS A 61 -15.74 -3.90 11.26
CA LYS A 61 -17.14 -3.76 10.78
C LYS A 61 -17.96 -2.69 11.50
N LYS A 62 -17.48 -2.20 12.65
CA LYS A 62 -18.17 -1.22 13.50
C LYS A 62 -17.47 0.14 13.55
N THR A 63 -16.43 0.31 12.74
CA THR A 63 -15.64 1.53 12.64
C THR A 63 -15.73 2.12 11.23
N ASP A 64 -15.50 3.43 11.09
CA ASP A 64 -15.60 4.13 9.80
C ASP A 64 -14.36 3.91 8.93
N CYS A 65 -13.21 3.74 9.56
CA CYS A 65 -11.93 3.42 8.91
C CYS A 65 -10.93 2.89 9.94
N SER A 66 -9.72 2.55 9.49
CA SER A 66 -8.62 2.24 10.39
C SER A 66 -7.33 2.96 10.04
N LEU A 67 -6.56 3.27 11.08
CA LEU A 67 -5.16 3.68 10.98
C LEU A 67 -4.28 2.52 11.47
N PHE A 68 -3.37 2.08 10.58
CA PHE A 68 -2.52 0.92 10.80
C PHE A 68 -1.04 1.33 10.83
N GLY A 69 -0.29 0.80 11.79
CA GLY A 69 1.11 1.15 11.99
C GLY A 69 2.06 0.41 11.06
N ALA A 70 2.35 -0.84 11.36
CA ALA A 70 3.26 -1.65 10.54
C ALA A 70 3.07 -3.14 10.78
N ILE A 71 3.59 -3.97 9.85
CA ILE A 71 3.49 -5.43 9.94
C ILE A 71 4.83 -6.11 9.70
N THR A 72 5.05 -7.22 10.40
CA THR A 72 6.10 -8.21 10.13
C THR A 72 5.53 -9.30 9.23
N SER A 73 6.21 -9.60 8.14
CA SER A 73 5.92 -10.74 7.27
C SER A 73 7.18 -11.56 7.08
N LYS A 74 7.06 -12.90 7.19
CA LYS A 74 8.16 -13.83 7.00
C LYS A 74 7.76 -14.98 6.07
N PRO A 75 8.72 -15.65 5.43
CA PRO A 75 8.47 -16.87 4.67
C PRO A 75 7.79 -17.95 5.51
N LYS A 76 7.13 -18.90 4.83
CA LYS A 76 6.30 -19.94 5.45
C LYS A 76 7.04 -20.72 6.55
N GLU A 77 8.24 -21.18 6.26
CA GLU A 77 9.06 -21.99 7.17
C GLU A 77 9.45 -21.22 8.43
N GLU A 78 9.87 -19.96 8.28
CA GLU A 78 10.20 -19.08 9.41
C GLU A 78 8.96 -18.75 10.25
N ALA A 79 7.84 -18.51 9.57
CA ALA A 79 6.58 -18.21 10.24
C ALA A 79 6.07 -19.39 11.07
N GLU A 80 6.17 -20.61 10.56
CA GLU A 80 5.80 -21.85 11.27
C GLU A 80 6.75 -22.10 12.47
N ALA A 81 8.05 -21.84 12.30
CA ALA A 81 9.04 -22.01 13.36
C ALA A 81 8.78 -21.13 14.60
N GLU A 82 8.15 -19.97 14.43
CA GLU A 82 7.86 -19.02 15.52
C GLU A 82 6.49 -19.20 16.18
N LEU A 83 5.67 -20.14 15.72
CA LEU A 83 4.43 -20.50 16.42
C LEU A 83 4.71 -21.06 17.81
N ASP A 84 3.81 -20.77 18.75
CA ASP A 84 3.80 -21.44 20.05
C ASP A 84 3.80 -22.96 19.89
N LEU A 85 4.50 -23.69 20.78
CA LEU A 85 4.67 -25.15 20.70
C LEU A 85 3.33 -25.90 20.55
N SER A 86 2.28 -25.38 21.18
CA SER A 86 0.93 -25.94 21.11
C SER A 86 0.27 -25.84 19.73
N LEU A 87 0.78 -25.00 18.84
CA LEU A 87 0.23 -24.73 17.51
C LEU A 87 1.06 -25.36 16.37
N LYS A 88 2.33 -25.71 16.64
CA LYS A 88 3.21 -26.30 15.61
C LYS A 88 2.67 -27.63 15.08
N GLY A 89 2.85 -27.87 13.78
CA GLY A 89 2.41 -29.09 13.11
C GLY A 89 0.90 -29.23 12.95
N LYS A 90 0.10 -28.23 13.28
CA LYS A 90 -1.36 -28.25 13.11
C LYS A 90 -1.86 -27.68 11.77
N GLY A 91 -0.96 -27.41 10.83
CA GLY A 91 -1.32 -26.95 9.49
C GLY A 91 -1.67 -25.45 9.39
N TYR A 92 -1.28 -24.64 10.38
CA TYR A 92 -1.41 -23.19 10.26
C TYR A 92 -0.49 -22.64 9.18
N VAL A 93 -1.03 -21.79 8.31
CA VAL A 93 -0.29 -21.11 7.25
C VAL A 93 -0.39 -19.61 7.46
N TYR A 94 0.77 -18.94 7.53
CA TYR A 94 0.81 -17.49 7.66
C TYR A 94 0.25 -16.81 6.40
N THR A 95 -0.65 -15.88 6.62
CA THR A 95 -1.13 -14.95 5.61
C THR A 95 -0.99 -13.54 6.15
N SER A 96 -0.43 -12.65 5.34
CA SER A 96 -0.30 -11.24 5.74
C SER A 96 -1.66 -10.65 6.08
N PRO A 97 -1.84 -10.08 7.30
CA PRO A 97 -3.13 -9.55 7.72
C PRO A 97 -3.61 -8.40 6.84
N ILE A 98 -2.71 -7.60 6.27
CA ILE A 98 -3.11 -6.52 5.36
C ILE A 98 -3.67 -7.06 4.03
N VAL A 99 -3.08 -8.13 3.49
CA VAL A 99 -3.61 -8.79 2.29
C VAL A 99 -5.00 -9.35 2.58
N LYS A 100 -5.18 -9.98 3.74
CA LYS A 100 -6.49 -10.49 4.18
C LYS A 100 -7.53 -9.38 4.35
N LEU A 101 -7.14 -8.23 4.92
CA LEU A 101 -8.02 -7.05 5.04
C LEU A 101 -8.45 -6.52 3.67
N ARG A 102 -7.52 -6.41 2.72
CA ARG A 102 -7.82 -5.97 1.34
C ARG A 102 -8.91 -6.82 0.69
N GLN A 103 -8.83 -8.13 0.88
CA GLN A 103 -9.82 -9.09 0.33
C GLN A 103 -11.14 -9.04 1.09
N LEU A 104 -11.13 -9.08 2.44
CA LEU A 104 -12.33 -9.13 3.26
C LEU A 104 -13.21 -7.88 3.15
N PHE A 105 -12.61 -6.70 3.02
CA PHE A 105 -13.29 -5.42 2.92
C PHE A 105 -13.32 -4.87 1.49
N ASN A 106 -12.93 -5.68 0.51
CA ASN A 106 -12.84 -5.27 -0.91
C ASN A 106 -12.13 -3.91 -1.09
N LEU A 107 -10.96 -3.76 -0.44
CA LEU A 107 -10.15 -2.54 -0.52
C LEU A 107 -9.41 -2.51 -1.86
N ARG A 108 -10.16 -2.30 -2.94
CA ARG A 108 -9.73 -2.50 -4.32
C ARG A 108 -8.63 -1.56 -4.81
N THR A 109 -8.51 -0.39 -4.20
CA THR A 109 -7.55 0.63 -4.60
C THR A 109 -6.51 0.85 -3.51
N ASN A 110 -5.25 0.65 -3.82
CA ASN A 110 -4.15 1.14 -3.00
C ASN A 110 -3.66 2.47 -3.60
N LEU A 111 -4.01 3.54 -2.91
CA LEU A 111 -3.65 4.92 -3.27
C LEU A 111 -2.32 5.28 -2.63
N ARG A 112 -1.30 5.59 -3.43
CA ARG A 112 0.06 5.94 -2.98
C ARG A 112 0.53 7.26 -3.59
N PRO A 113 0.28 8.41 -2.96
CA PRO A 113 0.87 9.67 -3.37
C PRO A 113 2.38 9.67 -3.10
N CYS A 114 3.14 10.17 -4.07
CA CYS A 114 4.59 10.31 -4.02
C CYS A 114 4.95 11.74 -4.43
N LYS A 115 5.00 12.65 -3.43
CA LYS A 115 5.23 14.08 -3.62
C LYS A 115 6.54 14.50 -2.96
N ALA A 116 7.39 15.17 -3.72
CA ALA A 116 8.59 15.81 -3.20
C ALA A 116 8.21 17.06 -2.39
N TYR A 117 8.67 17.11 -1.15
CA TYR A 117 8.50 18.30 -0.30
C TYR A 117 9.79 19.12 -0.34
N PRO A 118 9.73 20.43 -0.70
CA PRO A 118 10.91 21.28 -0.75
C PRO A 118 11.66 21.30 0.57
N GLY A 119 12.99 21.15 0.50
CA GLY A 119 13.87 21.09 1.68
C GLY A 119 14.10 19.69 2.23
N ASN A 120 13.47 18.67 1.67
CA ASN A 120 13.81 17.28 1.97
C ASN A 120 15.14 16.91 1.28
N PRO A 121 16.21 16.60 2.04
CA PRO A 121 17.52 16.28 1.46
C PRO A 121 17.55 14.95 0.68
N LEU A 122 16.49 14.16 0.79
CA LEU A 122 16.37 12.85 0.16
C LEU A 122 15.61 12.90 -1.17
N ASN A 123 15.08 14.06 -1.57
CA ASN A 123 14.41 14.18 -2.86
C ASN A 123 15.40 13.90 -4.01
N TYR A 124 15.02 13.05 -4.93
CA TYR A 124 15.73 12.91 -6.21
C TYR A 124 15.61 14.20 -7.03
N ARG A 125 14.42 14.82 -7.04
CA ARG A 125 14.09 16.12 -7.64
C ARG A 125 12.94 16.76 -6.87
N ASP A 126 12.91 18.08 -6.79
CA ASP A 126 11.89 18.83 -6.03
C ASP A 126 10.56 19.03 -6.80
N ASP A 127 10.53 18.73 -8.10
CA ASP A 127 9.38 18.92 -8.98
C ASP A 127 8.53 17.64 -9.17
N ILE A 128 8.75 16.61 -8.35
CA ILE A 128 8.03 15.33 -8.43
C ILE A 128 6.72 15.42 -7.64
N ASP A 129 5.60 15.13 -8.30
CA ASP A 129 4.28 14.96 -7.69
C ASP A 129 3.50 13.89 -8.47
N LEU A 130 3.68 12.65 -8.06
CA LEU A 130 3.11 11.45 -8.67
C LEU A 130 2.05 10.84 -7.75
N VAL A 131 1.06 10.17 -8.33
CA VAL A 131 0.11 9.35 -7.56
C VAL A 131 -0.02 7.99 -8.20
N VAL A 132 0.26 6.92 -7.45
CA VAL A 132 0.11 5.55 -7.94
C VAL A 132 -1.22 4.98 -7.47
N PHE A 133 -2.03 4.52 -8.42
CA PHE A 133 -3.24 3.73 -8.24
C PHE A 133 -2.90 2.27 -8.53
N ARG A 134 -2.65 1.51 -7.47
CA ARG A 134 -2.35 0.09 -7.51
C ARG A 134 -3.64 -0.71 -7.31
N GLU A 135 -4.01 -1.60 -8.24
CA GLU A 135 -5.02 -2.61 -7.97
C GLU A 135 -4.57 -3.44 -6.76
N ASN A 136 -5.49 -3.87 -5.91
CA ASN A 136 -5.14 -4.27 -4.56
C ASN A 136 -5.70 -5.63 -4.11
N THR A 137 -6.50 -6.30 -4.95
CA THR A 137 -7.27 -7.49 -4.55
C THR A 137 -6.99 -8.75 -5.39
N GLU A 138 -6.43 -8.58 -6.56
CA GLU A 138 -6.21 -9.65 -7.55
C GLU A 138 -4.73 -9.80 -7.93
N ASP A 139 -4.45 -10.24 -9.15
CA ASP A 139 -3.13 -10.47 -9.72
C ASP A 139 -2.47 -11.71 -9.07
N LEU A 140 -1.16 -11.74 -8.94
CA LEU A 140 -0.40 -12.78 -8.23
C LEU A 140 -0.70 -12.80 -6.72
N TYR A 141 -1.18 -11.68 -6.18
CA TYR A 141 -1.60 -11.56 -4.77
C TYR A 141 -2.89 -12.33 -4.43
N SER A 142 -3.56 -12.91 -5.42
CA SER A 142 -4.64 -13.88 -5.20
C SER A 142 -4.14 -15.18 -4.55
N GLY A 143 -2.82 -15.44 -4.58
CA GLY A 143 -2.18 -16.57 -3.90
C GLY A 143 -2.53 -17.93 -4.48
N VAL A 144 -2.91 -18.00 -5.75
CA VAL A 144 -3.20 -19.30 -6.42
C VAL A 144 -1.91 -19.86 -6.99
N GLU A 145 -1.28 -20.74 -6.22
CA GLU A 145 0.04 -21.31 -6.51
C GLU A 145 0.09 -22.82 -6.29
N PHE A 146 0.94 -23.49 -7.03
CA PHE A 146 1.16 -24.93 -6.93
C PHE A 146 2.64 -25.26 -6.94
N HIS A 147 3.10 -26.01 -5.93
CA HIS A 147 4.39 -26.67 -5.88
C HIS A 147 4.34 -27.82 -4.86
N PRO A 148 4.57 -29.08 -5.26
CA PRO A 148 4.70 -29.56 -6.66
C PRO A 148 3.44 -29.29 -7.50
N LEU A 149 3.61 -29.31 -8.84
CA LEU A 149 2.46 -29.09 -9.75
C LEU A 149 1.55 -30.33 -9.76
N PRO A 150 0.24 -30.23 -9.42
CA PRO A 150 -0.67 -31.36 -9.52
C PRO A 150 -0.81 -31.83 -10.97
N LYS A 151 -0.90 -33.18 -11.13
CA LYS A 151 -0.99 -33.81 -12.46
C LYS A 151 -2.21 -33.29 -13.25
N GLU A 152 -3.34 -33.15 -12.60
CA GLU A 152 -4.58 -32.66 -13.20
C GLU A 152 -4.42 -31.23 -13.77
N VAL A 153 -3.67 -30.37 -13.06
CA VAL A 153 -3.37 -29.00 -13.53
C VAL A 153 -2.44 -29.06 -14.74
N MET A 154 -1.40 -29.91 -14.70
CA MET A 154 -0.50 -30.10 -15.84
C MET A 154 -1.24 -30.60 -17.08
N ASP A 155 -2.11 -31.61 -16.94
CA ASP A 155 -2.90 -32.16 -18.03
C ASP A 155 -3.80 -31.10 -18.68
N VAL A 156 -4.45 -30.27 -17.89
CA VAL A 156 -5.27 -29.15 -18.38
C VAL A 156 -4.43 -28.10 -19.12
N LEU A 157 -3.26 -27.75 -18.58
CA LEU A 157 -2.36 -26.78 -19.23
C LEU A 157 -1.80 -27.31 -20.54
N LEU A 158 -1.36 -28.57 -20.60
CA LEU A 158 -0.85 -29.24 -21.83
C LEU A 158 -1.93 -29.26 -22.90
N LYS A 159 -3.16 -29.62 -22.54
CA LYS A 159 -4.30 -29.68 -23.46
C LYS A 159 -4.63 -28.35 -24.08
N ASN A 160 -4.55 -27.25 -23.30
CA ASN A 160 -5.08 -25.94 -23.68
C ASN A 160 -3.99 -24.94 -24.12
N HIS A 161 -2.70 -25.20 -23.83
CA HIS A 161 -1.65 -24.24 -24.14
C HIS A 161 -0.40 -24.89 -24.74
N LYS A 162 -0.16 -24.65 -26.02
CA LYS A 162 0.96 -25.26 -26.78
C LYS A 162 2.35 -25.03 -26.15
N SER A 163 2.54 -23.88 -25.48
CA SER A 163 3.82 -23.56 -24.83
C SER A 163 4.15 -24.46 -23.65
N MET A 164 3.16 -25.16 -23.10
CA MET A 164 3.39 -26.13 -22.01
C MET A 164 4.10 -27.40 -22.46
N LYS A 165 4.07 -27.73 -23.75
CA LYS A 165 4.74 -28.94 -24.31
C LYS A 165 6.23 -28.99 -23.99
N LYS A 166 6.92 -27.86 -23.87
CA LYS A 166 8.34 -27.84 -23.51
C LYS A 166 8.64 -28.33 -22.10
N PHE A 167 7.63 -28.43 -21.25
CA PHE A 167 7.73 -28.91 -19.87
C PHE A 167 7.13 -30.34 -19.68
N GLU A 168 6.59 -30.95 -20.74
CA GLU A 168 5.87 -32.22 -20.68
C GLU A 168 6.66 -33.36 -20.00
N ASN A 169 8.00 -33.38 -20.19
CA ASN A 169 8.90 -34.37 -19.62
C ASN A 169 9.62 -33.89 -18.35
N THR A 170 9.25 -32.74 -17.79
CA THR A 170 9.79 -32.25 -16.52
C THR A 170 9.05 -32.91 -15.35
N SER A 171 9.79 -33.35 -14.33
CA SER A 171 9.15 -33.84 -13.10
C SER A 171 8.20 -32.82 -12.51
N LEU A 172 7.04 -33.25 -12.07
CA LEU A 172 6.04 -32.35 -11.44
C LEU A 172 6.57 -31.75 -10.13
N ASP A 173 7.49 -32.44 -9.45
CA ASP A 173 8.16 -31.95 -8.24
C ASP A 173 9.13 -30.78 -8.53
N ASP A 174 9.57 -30.67 -9.79
CA ASP A 174 10.48 -29.59 -10.22
C ASP A 174 9.75 -28.38 -10.85
N ILE A 175 8.41 -28.40 -10.84
CA ILE A 175 7.60 -27.35 -11.45
C ILE A 175 6.82 -26.60 -10.38
N ALA A 176 7.02 -25.29 -10.30
CA ALA A 176 6.16 -24.37 -9.57
C ALA A 176 5.34 -23.51 -10.54
N VAL A 177 4.07 -23.26 -10.23
CA VAL A 177 3.17 -22.43 -11.04
C VAL A 177 2.44 -21.43 -10.15
N SER A 178 2.48 -20.17 -10.53
CA SER A 178 1.65 -19.11 -9.96
C SER A 178 0.68 -18.58 -11.01
N LEU A 179 -0.59 -18.47 -10.66
CA LEU A 179 -1.62 -17.97 -11.58
C LEU A 179 -1.84 -16.47 -11.36
N ARG A 180 -1.62 -15.69 -12.41
CA ARG A 180 -1.96 -14.28 -12.45
C ARG A 180 -3.42 -14.14 -12.87
N ILE A 181 -4.29 -13.78 -11.94
CA ILE A 181 -5.75 -13.64 -12.16
C ILE A 181 -6.10 -12.17 -12.17
N VAL A 182 -6.72 -11.72 -13.26
CA VAL A 182 -7.15 -10.33 -13.44
C VAL A 182 -8.54 -10.33 -14.02
N THR A 183 -9.49 -9.64 -13.36
CA THR A 183 -10.86 -9.53 -13.84
C THR A 183 -11.13 -8.20 -14.53
N ARG A 184 -12.08 -8.19 -15.45
CA ARG A 184 -12.55 -6.98 -16.11
C ARG A 184 -13.04 -5.94 -15.10
N LYS A 185 -13.77 -6.37 -14.06
CA LYS A 185 -14.33 -5.49 -13.04
C LYS A 185 -13.24 -4.78 -12.24
N ALA A 186 -12.20 -5.50 -11.83
CA ALA A 186 -11.08 -4.90 -11.12
C ALA A 186 -10.31 -3.90 -12.00
N CYS A 187 -10.06 -4.24 -13.28
CA CYS A 187 -9.47 -3.31 -14.24
C CYS A 187 -10.30 -2.03 -14.39
N GLN A 188 -11.62 -2.15 -14.54
CA GLN A 188 -12.51 -1.00 -14.68
C GLN A 188 -12.52 -0.14 -13.42
N ASN A 189 -12.58 -0.76 -12.25
CA ASN A 189 -12.65 -0.05 -10.98
C ASN A 189 -11.39 0.78 -10.74
N ILE A 190 -10.21 0.17 -10.81
CA ILE A 190 -8.96 0.88 -10.53
C ILE A 190 -8.70 2.02 -11.52
N VAL A 191 -9.03 1.83 -12.79
CA VAL A 191 -8.90 2.88 -13.81
C VAL A 191 -9.91 3.99 -13.57
N ARG A 192 -11.15 3.66 -13.26
CA ARG A 192 -12.19 4.67 -12.95
C ARG A 192 -11.82 5.48 -11.72
N ASP A 193 -11.36 4.84 -10.64
CA ASP A 193 -10.93 5.51 -9.42
C ASP A 193 -9.80 6.52 -9.72
N ALA A 194 -8.86 6.17 -10.61
CA ALA A 194 -7.79 7.06 -11.03
C ALA A 194 -8.29 8.27 -11.85
N PHE A 195 -9.23 8.06 -12.77
CA PHE A 195 -9.82 9.16 -13.55
C PHE A 195 -10.70 10.07 -12.70
N GLU A 196 -11.50 9.52 -11.77
CA GLU A 196 -12.28 10.34 -10.82
C GLU A 196 -11.37 11.16 -9.91
N TYR A 197 -10.27 10.57 -9.44
CA TYR A 197 -9.26 11.29 -8.70
C TYR A 197 -8.61 12.41 -9.54
N ALA A 198 -8.26 12.11 -10.80
CA ALA A 198 -7.70 13.08 -11.73
C ALA A 198 -8.64 14.28 -11.92
N LYS A 199 -9.93 14.03 -12.12
CA LYS A 199 -10.98 15.04 -12.28
C LYS A 199 -11.13 15.89 -11.00
N LYS A 200 -11.26 15.23 -9.84
CA LYS A 200 -11.42 15.87 -8.52
C LYS A 200 -10.25 16.78 -8.17
N HIS A 201 -9.02 16.31 -8.42
CA HIS A 201 -7.78 16.99 -8.05
C HIS A 201 -7.13 17.78 -9.21
N LYS A 202 -7.83 17.91 -10.35
CA LYS A 202 -7.36 18.64 -11.55
C LYS A 202 -5.98 18.16 -12.01
N ARG A 203 -5.76 16.84 -11.98
CA ARG A 203 -4.51 16.22 -12.45
C ARG A 203 -4.45 16.22 -13.99
N ARG A 204 -3.21 16.19 -14.51
CA ARG A 204 -2.94 16.43 -15.94
C ARG A 204 -3.20 15.23 -16.84
N SER A 205 -2.93 14.01 -16.36
CA SER A 205 -3.00 12.79 -17.16
C SER A 205 -3.08 11.54 -16.31
N VAL A 206 -3.55 10.44 -16.92
CA VAL A 206 -3.50 9.08 -16.38
C VAL A 206 -2.64 8.21 -17.28
N THR A 207 -1.66 7.52 -16.73
CA THR A 207 -0.78 6.57 -17.45
C THR A 207 -1.03 5.16 -16.93
N VAL A 208 -1.49 4.25 -17.79
CA VAL A 208 -1.59 2.83 -17.47
C VAL A 208 -0.25 2.15 -17.69
N VAL A 209 0.24 1.49 -16.65
CA VAL A 209 1.55 0.84 -16.63
C VAL A 209 1.35 -0.67 -16.55
N GLU A 210 1.65 -1.38 -17.63
CA GLU A 210 1.44 -2.82 -17.79
C GLU A 210 2.52 -3.46 -18.70
N LYS A 211 2.40 -4.74 -19.03
CA LYS A 211 3.33 -5.44 -19.94
C LYS A 211 2.61 -6.23 -21.03
N PRO A 212 1.76 -5.58 -21.86
CA PRO A 212 0.90 -6.30 -22.81
C PRO A 212 1.63 -6.99 -23.97
N ASN A 213 2.87 -6.61 -24.26
CA ASN A 213 3.70 -7.27 -25.27
C ASN A 213 4.19 -8.66 -24.85
N VAL A 214 4.23 -8.98 -23.56
CA VAL A 214 4.62 -10.27 -22.99
C VAL A 214 3.43 -10.95 -22.30
N ILE A 215 2.76 -10.23 -21.40
CA ILE A 215 1.60 -10.72 -20.63
C ILE A 215 0.32 -10.30 -21.38
N ARG A 216 0.03 -11.00 -22.47
CA ARG A 216 -0.95 -10.55 -23.47
C ARG A 216 -2.39 -10.51 -22.96
N GLU A 217 -2.79 -11.49 -22.15
CA GLU A 217 -4.18 -11.62 -21.73
C GLU A 217 -4.49 -10.70 -20.56
N THR A 218 -3.81 -10.81 -19.43
CA THR A 218 -4.12 -10.04 -18.23
C THR A 218 -3.75 -8.57 -18.37
N SER A 219 -2.53 -8.24 -18.80
CA SER A 219 -2.14 -6.85 -19.09
C SER A 219 -2.93 -6.27 -20.26
N GLY A 220 -3.19 -7.09 -21.30
CA GLY A 220 -4.04 -6.66 -22.43
C GLY A 220 -5.49 -6.37 -22.01
N LEU A 221 -6.04 -7.10 -21.04
CA LEU A 221 -7.36 -6.80 -20.48
C LEU A 221 -7.36 -5.43 -19.79
N MET A 222 -6.37 -5.14 -18.94
CA MET A 222 -6.22 -3.83 -18.28
C MET A 222 -6.18 -2.70 -19.30
N ILE A 223 -5.34 -2.80 -20.33
CA ILE A 223 -5.22 -1.78 -21.39
C ILE A 223 -6.55 -1.59 -22.14
N ARG A 224 -7.23 -2.68 -22.52
CA ARG A 224 -8.52 -2.59 -23.23
C ARG A 224 -9.59 -1.89 -22.40
N GLU A 225 -9.67 -2.21 -21.11
CA GLU A 225 -10.65 -1.59 -20.22
C GLU A 225 -10.27 -0.12 -19.92
N ALA A 226 -8.98 0.20 -19.77
CA ALA A 226 -8.51 1.57 -19.59
C ALA A 226 -8.90 2.47 -20.76
N ARG A 227 -8.71 2.00 -22.01
CA ARG A 227 -9.13 2.73 -23.23
C ARG A 227 -10.64 2.98 -23.29
N LYS A 228 -11.46 2.06 -22.76
CA LYS A 228 -12.91 2.26 -22.68
C LYS A 228 -13.29 3.32 -21.67
N ILE A 229 -12.75 3.23 -20.45
CA ILE A 229 -13.01 4.19 -19.38
C ILE A 229 -12.54 5.60 -19.76
N ALA A 230 -11.36 5.73 -20.37
CA ALA A 230 -10.81 7.03 -20.78
C ALA A 230 -11.75 7.83 -21.70
N ARG A 231 -12.59 7.16 -22.50
CA ARG A 231 -13.59 7.83 -23.37
C ARG A 231 -14.67 8.57 -22.58
N GLU A 232 -14.88 8.20 -21.31
CA GLU A 232 -15.83 8.86 -20.40
C GLU A 232 -15.21 10.16 -19.81
N TYR A 233 -13.91 10.39 -20.01
CA TYR A 233 -13.16 11.53 -19.45
C TYR A 233 -12.36 12.29 -20.54
N PRO A 234 -13.03 12.89 -21.56
CA PRO A 234 -12.37 13.44 -22.76
C PRO A 234 -11.37 14.57 -22.47
N GLY A 235 -11.42 15.17 -21.26
CA GLY A 235 -10.48 16.22 -20.84
C GLY A 235 -9.21 15.72 -20.17
N ILE A 236 -9.05 14.40 -19.97
CA ILE A 236 -7.91 13.81 -19.27
C ILE A 236 -7.25 12.77 -20.20
N PRO A 237 -6.05 13.03 -20.73
CA PRO A 237 -5.38 12.10 -21.64
C PRO A 237 -5.01 10.80 -20.92
N LEU A 238 -5.22 9.68 -21.61
CA LEU A 238 -4.71 8.36 -21.25
C LEU A 238 -3.40 8.08 -21.97
N TRP A 239 -2.39 7.72 -21.23
CA TRP A 239 -1.11 7.24 -21.75
C TRP A 239 -0.91 5.78 -21.37
N GLU A 240 -0.10 5.07 -22.15
CA GLU A 240 0.19 3.64 -21.95
C GLU A 240 1.70 3.42 -22.01
N THR A 241 2.22 2.66 -21.07
CA THR A 241 3.66 2.38 -20.98
C THR A 241 3.91 0.98 -20.45
N ASN A 242 4.95 0.32 -20.97
CA ASN A 242 5.45 -0.93 -20.39
C ASN A 242 6.14 -0.67 -19.04
N ILE A 243 5.97 -1.57 -18.07
CA ILE A 243 6.50 -1.46 -16.71
C ILE A 243 8.02 -1.23 -16.66
N ASP A 244 8.78 -1.94 -17.48
CA ASP A 244 10.24 -1.78 -17.58
C ASP A 244 10.64 -0.40 -18.13
N ALA A 245 9.94 0.08 -19.16
CA ALA A 245 10.13 1.42 -19.69
C ALA A 245 9.73 2.49 -18.67
N MET A 246 8.64 2.28 -17.91
CA MET A 246 8.21 3.20 -16.85
C MET A 246 9.29 3.34 -15.78
N CYS A 247 9.92 2.24 -15.32
CA CYS A 247 11.00 2.31 -14.35
C CYS A 247 12.17 3.19 -14.85
N MET A 248 12.51 3.10 -16.14
CA MET A 248 13.52 3.95 -16.75
C MET A 248 13.08 5.42 -16.83
N TRP A 249 11.84 5.68 -17.25
CA TRP A 249 11.33 7.05 -17.40
C TRP A 249 11.15 7.75 -16.07
N LEU A 250 10.78 7.05 -15.00
CA LEU A 250 10.67 7.60 -13.65
C LEU A 250 12.02 8.09 -13.11
N ILE A 251 13.13 7.46 -13.52
CA ILE A 251 14.47 7.97 -13.19
C ILE A 251 14.85 9.14 -14.08
N LYS A 252 14.49 9.10 -15.37
CA LYS A 252 14.93 10.10 -16.34
C LYS A 252 14.10 11.37 -16.27
N ASN A 253 12.77 11.25 -16.32
CA ASN A 253 11.82 12.36 -16.46
C ASN A 253 10.58 12.14 -15.57
N PRO A 254 10.69 11.99 -14.24
CA PRO A 254 9.55 11.72 -13.35
C PRO A 254 8.46 12.82 -13.44
N GLN A 255 8.84 14.07 -13.70
CA GLN A 255 7.95 15.21 -13.79
C GLN A 255 6.99 15.17 -15.00
N ASP A 256 7.25 14.33 -16.00
CA ASP A 256 6.38 14.19 -17.16
C ASP A 256 5.12 13.36 -16.85
N TYR A 257 5.16 12.61 -15.76
CA TYR A 257 4.07 11.75 -15.32
C TYR A 257 3.26 12.40 -14.20
N ASP A 258 2.04 11.90 -13.99
CA ASP A 258 1.12 12.44 -12.98
C ASP A 258 0.44 11.29 -12.22
N ILE A 259 -0.61 10.68 -12.78
CA ILE A 259 -1.25 9.51 -12.19
C ILE A 259 -0.78 8.25 -12.91
N LEU A 260 -0.30 7.27 -12.16
CA LEU A 260 0.05 5.94 -12.65
C LEU A 260 -1.00 4.93 -12.21
N VAL A 261 -1.54 4.16 -13.14
CA VAL A 261 -2.50 3.07 -12.84
C VAL A 261 -1.88 1.75 -13.24
N THR A 262 -1.95 0.74 -12.37
CA THR A 262 -1.29 -0.53 -12.63
C THR A 262 -1.94 -1.68 -11.85
N SER A 263 -1.69 -2.91 -12.31
CA SER A 263 -2.04 -4.13 -11.58
C SER A 263 -1.27 -4.25 -10.26
N ASN A 264 -1.66 -5.20 -9.44
CA ASN A 264 -1.21 -5.31 -8.05
C ASN A 264 0.31 -5.43 -7.91
N MET A 265 0.93 -6.43 -8.52
CA MET A 265 2.38 -6.65 -8.38
C MET A 265 3.20 -5.53 -9.04
N PHE A 266 2.83 -5.09 -10.22
CA PHE A 266 3.55 -3.99 -10.88
C PHE A 266 3.39 -2.69 -10.09
N GLY A 267 2.22 -2.47 -9.49
CA GLY A 267 1.95 -1.33 -8.62
C GLY A 267 2.78 -1.32 -7.36
N ASP A 268 3.03 -2.48 -6.77
CA ASP A 268 3.92 -2.61 -5.62
C ASP A 268 5.35 -2.14 -5.97
N ILE A 269 5.90 -2.68 -7.07
CA ILE A 269 7.26 -2.36 -7.52
C ILE A 269 7.40 -0.88 -7.90
N VAL A 270 6.48 -0.36 -8.72
CA VAL A 270 6.54 1.02 -9.22
C VAL A 270 6.33 2.03 -8.09
N SER A 271 5.44 1.76 -7.16
CA SER A 271 5.19 2.72 -6.07
C SER A 271 6.36 2.84 -5.10
N ASP A 272 7.10 1.75 -4.86
CA ASP A 272 8.32 1.79 -4.04
C ASP A 272 9.44 2.57 -4.75
N LEU A 273 9.56 2.41 -6.08
CA LEU A 273 10.42 3.27 -6.88
C LEU A 273 10.01 4.74 -6.78
N CYS A 274 8.72 5.06 -6.96
CA CYS A 274 8.21 6.43 -6.82
C CYS A 274 8.45 7.00 -5.41
N ALA A 275 8.26 6.19 -4.37
CA ALA A 275 8.54 6.58 -2.99
C ALA A 275 10.01 6.96 -2.80
N GLN A 276 10.95 6.18 -3.37
CA GLN A 276 12.38 6.47 -3.28
C GLN A 276 12.75 7.80 -3.94
N LEU A 277 12.05 8.20 -5.00
CA LEU A 277 12.28 9.48 -5.68
C LEU A 277 11.93 10.71 -4.82
N VAL A 278 11.13 10.55 -3.77
CA VAL A 278 10.62 11.64 -2.93
C VAL A 278 11.00 11.52 -1.46
N GLY A 279 11.99 10.69 -1.13
CA GLY A 279 12.50 10.59 0.24
C GLY A 279 12.46 9.18 0.83
N GLY A 280 12.04 8.18 0.07
CA GLY A 280 12.02 6.78 0.47
C GLY A 280 10.85 6.42 1.40
N LEU A 281 10.96 5.26 2.05
CA LEU A 281 9.89 4.68 2.85
C LEU A 281 9.42 5.55 4.02
N GLY A 282 10.26 6.45 4.54
CA GLY A 282 9.90 7.41 5.59
C GLY A 282 8.87 8.46 5.15
N PHE A 283 8.61 8.57 3.84
CA PHE A 283 7.64 9.48 3.22
C PHE A 283 6.51 8.75 2.51
N ALA A 284 6.60 7.43 2.39
CA ALA A 284 5.69 6.61 1.62
C ALA A 284 4.41 6.29 2.41
N CYS A 285 3.37 7.05 2.16
CA CYS A 285 2.03 6.84 2.71
C CYS A 285 1.15 6.03 1.77
N SER A 286 0.13 5.39 2.30
CA SER A 286 -0.89 4.71 1.50
C SER A 286 -2.28 4.71 2.14
N GLY A 287 -3.30 4.60 1.26
CA GLY A 287 -4.66 4.28 1.63
C GLY A 287 -5.14 3.05 0.85
N ASN A 288 -5.54 2.01 1.56
CA ASN A 288 -6.25 0.87 0.97
C ASN A 288 -7.73 1.19 1.01
N ILE A 289 -8.35 1.45 -0.13
CA ILE A 289 -9.67 2.08 -0.25
C ILE A 289 -10.66 1.14 -0.93
N GLY A 290 -11.78 0.88 -0.27
CA GLY A 290 -12.97 0.22 -0.79
C GLY A 290 -14.12 1.20 -1.01
N ASP A 291 -15.34 0.69 -1.18
CA ASP A 291 -16.54 1.53 -1.28
C ASP A 291 -16.99 2.05 0.09
N ASP A 292 -16.96 1.20 1.11
CA ASP A 292 -17.53 1.47 2.42
C ASP A 292 -16.50 1.53 3.54
N TYR A 293 -15.24 1.16 3.26
CA TYR A 293 -14.20 1.07 4.27
C TYR A 293 -12.82 1.41 3.69
N ALA A 294 -11.94 1.96 4.55
CA ALA A 294 -10.55 2.22 4.18
C ALA A 294 -9.59 1.93 5.33
N VAL A 295 -8.38 1.49 4.98
CA VAL A 295 -7.24 1.27 5.89
C VAL A 295 -6.10 2.17 5.45
N PHE A 296 -5.66 3.07 6.33
CA PHE A 296 -4.55 4.00 6.08
C PHE A 296 -3.31 3.52 6.80
N GLU A 297 -2.19 3.44 6.09
CA GLU A 297 -0.94 2.90 6.61
C GLU A 297 0.27 3.52 5.90
N PRO A 298 1.43 3.63 6.56
CA PRO A 298 2.69 3.82 5.84
C PRO A 298 3.04 2.54 5.06
N THR A 299 3.83 2.65 3.99
CA THR A 299 4.23 1.47 3.21
C THR A 299 5.42 0.71 3.80
N HIS A 300 6.13 1.31 4.77
CA HIS A 300 7.26 0.65 5.42
C HIS A 300 6.85 -0.54 6.29
N GLY A 301 7.74 -1.51 6.44
CA GLY A 301 7.57 -2.65 7.35
C GLY A 301 7.77 -2.29 8.83
N SER A 302 7.74 -3.31 9.66
CA SER A 302 7.80 -3.19 11.12
C SER A 302 9.15 -2.82 11.72
N ALA A 303 10.25 -2.94 10.97
CA ALA A 303 11.63 -2.61 11.39
C ALA A 303 11.90 -2.96 12.87
N PRO A 304 11.79 -4.24 13.30
CA PRO A 304 11.74 -4.63 14.71
C PRO A 304 12.98 -4.20 15.51
N LYS A 305 14.13 -4.04 14.84
CA LYS A 305 15.37 -3.55 15.47
C LYS A 305 15.28 -2.12 16.02
N TYR A 306 14.30 -1.33 15.58
CA TYR A 306 14.09 0.06 16.01
C TYR A 306 12.86 0.24 16.91
N ALA A 307 12.13 -0.84 17.21
CA ALA A 307 10.92 -0.80 18.02
C ALA A 307 11.19 -0.20 19.41
N GLY A 308 10.40 0.77 19.83
CA GLY A 308 10.52 1.45 21.12
C GLY A 308 11.71 2.40 21.26
N MET A 309 12.52 2.58 20.21
CA MET A 309 13.69 3.48 20.27
C MET A 309 13.34 4.95 20.00
N ASN A 310 12.09 5.25 19.64
CA ASN A 310 11.65 6.62 19.32
C ASN A 310 12.54 7.32 18.28
N LYS A 311 12.98 6.59 17.25
CA LYS A 311 14.03 7.04 16.31
C LYS A 311 13.56 7.16 14.86
N VAL A 312 12.48 6.44 14.50
CA VAL A 312 12.02 6.34 13.12
C VAL A 312 11.30 7.59 12.64
N ASN A 313 11.32 7.84 11.34
CA ASN A 313 10.62 8.94 10.72
C ASN A 313 9.09 8.70 10.73
N PRO A 314 8.27 9.58 11.36
CA PRO A 314 6.82 9.40 11.41
C PRO A 314 6.09 9.99 10.19
N ILE A 315 6.77 10.70 9.28
CA ILE A 315 6.13 11.49 8.22
C ILE A 315 5.24 10.62 7.32
N ALA A 316 5.65 9.40 6.96
CA ALA A 316 4.82 8.49 6.17
C ALA A 316 3.47 8.21 6.86
N THR A 317 3.48 7.98 8.18
CA THR A 317 2.24 7.78 8.96
C THR A 317 1.42 9.07 9.06
N LEU A 318 2.04 10.22 9.26
CA LEU A 318 1.33 11.52 9.28
C LEU A 318 0.70 11.85 7.92
N LEU A 319 1.35 11.50 6.83
CA LEU A 319 0.77 11.61 5.49
C LEU A 319 -0.36 10.58 5.26
N SER A 320 -0.29 9.40 5.89
CA SER A 320 -1.41 8.44 5.89
C SER A 320 -2.60 8.97 6.70
N VAL A 321 -2.35 9.68 7.81
CA VAL A 321 -3.40 10.43 8.53
C VAL A 321 -4.03 11.50 7.64
N LYS A 322 -3.25 12.22 6.85
CA LYS A 322 -3.79 13.18 5.87
C LYS A 322 -4.74 12.52 4.86
N LEU A 323 -4.40 11.33 4.35
CA LEU A 323 -5.29 10.57 3.47
C LEU A 323 -6.57 10.12 4.19
N MET A 324 -6.46 9.72 5.46
CA MET A 324 -7.60 9.37 6.30
C MET A 324 -8.54 10.57 6.49
N LEU A 325 -8.00 11.75 6.75
CA LEU A 325 -8.79 12.98 6.89
C LEU A 325 -9.53 13.34 5.58
N ASP A 326 -8.88 13.17 4.43
CA ASP A 326 -9.53 13.36 3.12
C ASP A 326 -10.68 12.36 2.90
N TRP A 327 -10.51 11.10 3.30
CA TRP A 327 -11.54 10.07 3.25
C TRP A 327 -12.73 10.41 4.14
N LEU A 328 -12.49 10.88 5.35
CA LEU A 328 -13.49 11.33 6.31
C LEU A 328 -14.13 12.67 5.93
N SER A 329 -13.79 13.25 4.78
CA SER A 329 -14.27 14.56 4.30
C SER A 329 -13.83 15.74 5.19
N GLU A 330 -12.77 15.58 5.99
CA GLU A 330 -12.14 16.62 6.80
C GLU A 330 -11.02 17.33 6.02
N SER A 331 -11.31 17.79 4.79
CA SER A 331 -10.33 18.33 3.84
C SER A 331 -9.57 19.56 4.36
N GLN A 332 -10.18 20.37 5.23
CA GLN A 332 -9.49 21.51 5.86
C GLN A 332 -8.40 21.04 6.82
N MET A 333 -8.69 20.02 7.65
CA MET A 333 -7.71 19.42 8.54
C MET A 333 -6.60 18.71 7.75
N ALA A 334 -6.96 18.00 6.68
CA ALA A 334 -6.00 17.34 5.78
C ALA A 334 -5.02 18.36 5.17
N THR A 335 -5.52 19.48 4.67
CA THR A 335 -4.70 20.56 4.09
C THR A 335 -3.81 21.22 5.15
N ARG A 336 -4.33 21.50 6.34
CA ARG A 336 -3.53 22.04 7.46
C ARG A 336 -2.39 21.11 7.83
N LEU A 337 -2.67 19.82 7.96
CA LEU A 337 -1.65 18.82 8.28
C LEU A 337 -0.58 18.72 7.19
N GLU A 338 -0.95 18.65 5.92
CA GLU A 338 0.02 18.61 4.82
C GLU A 338 0.93 19.86 4.81
N ASN A 339 0.35 21.05 5.03
CA ASN A 339 1.10 22.31 5.10
C ASN A 339 2.05 22.36 6.31
N ALA A 340 1.63 21.85 7.47
CA ALA A 340 2.47 21.75 8.66
C ALA A 340 3.67 20.82 8.42
N ILE A 341 3.43 19.64 7.85
CA ILE A 341 4.49 18.69 7.45
C ILE A 341 5.47 19.34 6.47
N ALA A 342 4.96 19.97 5.41
CA ALA A 342 5.78 20.68 4.42
C ALA A 342 6.64 21.77 5.05
N THR A 343 6.08 22.53 6.00
CA THR A 343 6.80 23.57 6.73
C THR A 343 7.93 23.01 7.58
N VAL A 344 7.69 21.94 8.33
CA VAL A 344 8.72 21.26 9.15
C VAL A 344 9.87 20.75 8.29
N ILE A 345 9.54 20.11 7.15
CA ILE A 345 10.54 19.60 6.20
C ILE A 345 11.37 20.79 5.64
N LYS A 346 10.71 21.84 5.20
CA LYS A 346 11.35 23.03 4.61
C LYS A 346 12.27 23.74 5.60
N GLU A 347 11.84 23.93 6.85
CA GLU A 347 12.66 24.54 7.90
C GLU A 347 13.88 23.68 8.25
N GLY A 348 13.78 22.36 8.18
CA GLY A 348 14.86 21.42 8.36
C GLY A 348 15.51 21.39 9.74
N LYS A 349 14.88 22.02 10.73
CA LYS A 349 15.39 22.10 12.11
C LYS A 349 15.21 20.79 12.88
N VAL A 350 14.13 20.06 12.57
CA VAL A 350 13.77 18.80 13.21
C VAL A 350 13.76 17.71 12.14
N ARG A 351 14.76 16.84 12.18
CA ARG A 351 14.97 15.74 11.21
C ARG A 351 15.37 14.47 11.93
N THR A 352 14.81 13.35 11.51
CA THR A 352 15.21 12.01 11.95
C THR A 352 16.53 11.58 11.30
N TYR A 353 17.09 10.47 11.76
CA TYR A 353 18.40 9.98 11.32
C TYR A 353 18.48 9.66 9.81
N ASP A 354 17.41 9.17 9.22
CA ASP A 354 17.28 8.89 7.78
C ASP A 354 17.38 10.15 6.93
N MET A 355 16.98 11.31 7.47
CA MET A 355 17.11 12.63 6.86
C MET A 355 18.43 13.34 7.23
N GLY A 356 19.37 12.63 7.86
CA GLY A 356 20.65 13.19 8.31
C GLY A 356 20.57 14.01 9.61
N GLY A 357 19.49 13.88 10.39
CA GLY A 357 19.32 14.55 11.68
C GLY A 357 19.47 13.61 12.87
N SER A 358 19.13 14.10 14.06
CA SER A 358 19.18 13.36 15.32
C SER A 358 17.88 13.45 16.13
N SER A 359 16.85 14.07 15.57
CA SER A 359 15.56 14.23 16.26
C SER A 359 14.82 12.90 16.40
N THR A 360 14.07 12.77 17.48
CA THR A 360 13.25 11.59 17.74
C THR A 360 11.95 11.62 16.94
N THR A 361 11.29 10.46 16.83
CA THR A 361 9.95 10.31 16.24
C THR A 361 8.96 11.28 16.90
N THR A 362 8.98 11.36 18.23
CA THR A 362 8.12 12.26 19.00
C THR A 362 8.41 13.74 18.71
N GLN A 363 9.68 14.16 18.68
CA GLN A 363 10.04 15.55 18.39
C GLN A 363 9.56 16.01 17.00
N VAL A 364 9.63 15.13 15.99
CA VAL A 364 9.08 15.46 14.66
C VAL A 364 7.56 15.64 14.72
N ALA A 365 6.83 14.75 15.42
CA ALA A 365 5.39 14.86 15.55
C ALA A 365 4.96 16.11 16.34
N GLU A 366 5.65 16.44 17.43
CA GLU A 366 5.42 17.66 18.23
C GLU A 366 5.67 18.94 17.42
N GLU A 367 6.73 18.94 16.60
CA GLU A 367 7.01 20.09 15.72
C GLU A 367 5.93 20.24 14.64
N VAL A 368 5.45 19.15 14.05
CA VAL A 368 4.32 19.18 13.11
C VAL A 368 3.05 19.70 13.81
N ALA A 369 2.75 19.20 15.02
CA ALA A 369 1.62 19.66 15.81
C ALA A 369 1.70 21.17 16.12
N ARG A 370 2.90 21.67 16.45
CA ARG A 370 3.12 23.12 16.70
C ARG A 370 2.90 24.01 15.48
N LYS A 371 2.98 23.46 14.26
CA LYS A 371 2.77 24.18 12.99
C LYS A 371 1.31 24.11 12.49
N LEU A 372 0.46 23.33 13.16
CA LEU A 372 -0.99 23.30 12.88
C LEU A 372 -1.67 24.57 13.39
#